data_8141da38bb60d1ee7dc0bfe4d97b76f1
#
_entry.id   8141da38bb60d1ee7dc0bfe4d97b76f1
#
_cell.length_a   1.000
_cell.length_b   1.000
_cell.length_c   1.000
_cell.angle_alpha   90.00
_cell.angle_beta   90.00
_cell.angle_gamma   90.00
#
_symmetry.space_group_name_H-M   'P 1'
#
loop_
_entity.id
_entity.type
_entity.pdbx_description
1 polymer ?
#
loop_
_entity_poly.entity_id
_entity_poly.type
_entity_poly.pdbx_seq_one_letter_code
_entity_poly.pdbx_strand_id
1 'polypeptide(L)'
;MKAVQFQNTGEPTAVLRTVDLDRPAPKSGEVLVRMLATPINPSDLMYIRGRYTVPAQCPTTPGFEGVGIVEASGGGLRGRLFTNRRVVVLNRRGGNWADYAVIPATEVIPISRSLSVEQAATFFVNPATAWVMTREVLKVPQGAWLVQTAAGSTLGRMIIRLGKTTGFRTFNIVRRESQAEELRRLGANHV
;
A
#
# COMPACT_ATOMS: atom_id res chain seq x y z
N MET A 1 -11.31 -17.28 10.63
CA MET A 1 -10.10 -16.56 10.20
C MET A 1 -9.77 -15.47 11.20
N LYS A 2 -8.49 -15.14 11.34
CA LYS A 2 -8.10 -14.00 12.18
C LYS A 2 -8.14 -12.70 11.39
N ALA A 3 -8.55 -11.63 12.09
CA ALA A 3 -8.53 -10.27 11.56
C ALA A 3 -8.17 -9.28 12.67
N VAL A 4 -7.66 -8.12 12.28
CA VAL A 4 -7.47 -6.98 13.19
C VAL A 4 -8.62 -6.03 12.97
N GLN A 5 -9.41 -5.75 14.02
CA GLN A 5 -10.58 -4.87 13.95
C GLN A 5 -10.53 -3.75 14.99
N PHE A 6 -11.31 -2.72 14.73
CA PHE A 6 -11.66 -1.69 15.73
C PHE A 6 -13.17 -1.42 15.71
N GLN A 7 -13.73 -1.22 16.91
CA GLN A 7 -15.15 -0.98 17.14
C GLN A 7 -15.49 0.52 17.07
N ASN A 8 -14.54 1.37 17.40
CA ASN A 8 -14.65 2.83 17.41
C ASN A 8 -13.33 3.42 16.94
N THR A 9 -13.38 4.58 16.32
CA THR A 9 -12.17 5.32 15.96
C THR A 9 -11.42 5.80 17.20
N GLY A 10 -10.10 5.85 17.11
CA GLY A 10 -9.24 6.27 18.23
C GLY A 10 -7.77 5.96 17.99
N GLU A 11 -6.96 6.03 19.04
CA GLU A 11 -5.55 5.67 18.95
C GLU A 11 -5.38 4.16 18.65
N PRO A 12 -4.58 3.79 17.63
CA PRO A 12 -4.46 2.40 17.18
C PRO A 12 -4.18 1.40 18.31
N THR A 13 -3.27 1.74 19.22
CA THR A 13 -2.91 0.89 20.36
C THR A 13 -4.05 0.68 21.37
N ALA A 14 -5.00 1.61 21.40
CA ALA A 14 -6.14 1.54 22.32
C ALA A 14 -7.34 0.80 21.69
N VAL A 15 -7.54 0.92 20.37
CA VAL A 15 -8.78 0.46 19.73
C VAL A 15 -8.64 -0.83 18.93
N LEU A 16 -7.43 -1.17 18.44
CA LEU A 16 -7.22 -2.38 17.66
C LEU A 16 -7.28 -3.65 18.51
N ARG A 17 -8.00 -4.65 18.02
CA ARG A 17 -8.10 -5.98 18.62
C ARG A 17 -7.99 -7.06 17.55
N THR A 18 -7.33 -8.16 17.88
CA THR A 18 -7.40 -9.38 17.06
C THR A 18 -8.70 -10.09 17.37
N VAL A 19 -9.45 -10.44 16.33
CA VAL A 19 -10.75 -11.11 16.43
C VAL A 19 -10.78 -12.35 15.53
N ASP A 20 -11.61 -13.32 15.87
CA ASP A 20 -11.94 -14.45 15.03
C ASP A 20 -13.26 -14.17 14.31
N LEU A 21 -13.24 -14.28 12.99
CA LEU A 21 -14.38 -14.06 12.10
C LEU A 21 -14.62 -15.30 11.25
N ASP A 22 -15.83 -15.44 10.74
CA ASP A 22 -16.12 -16.42 9.69
C ASP A 22 -15.37 -16.07 8.42
N ARG A 23 -14.96 -17.10 7.68
CA ARG A 23 -14.33 -16.89 6.38
C ARG A 23 -15.38 -16.40 5.38
N PRO A 24 -15.20 -15.21 4.77
CA PRO A 24 -16.19 -14.64 3.87
C PRO A 24 -16.23 -15.41 2.54
N ALA A 25 -17.38 -15.36 1.86
CA ALA A 25 -17.54 -15.87 0.51
C ALA A 25 -17.64 -14.71 -0.50
N PRO A 26 -16.93 -14.77 -1.63
CA PRO A 26 -17.00 -13.74 -2.64
C PRO A 26 -18.33 -13.81 -3.41
N LYS A 27 -18.94 -12.65 -3.66
CA LYS A 27 -20.12 -12.50 -4.53
C LYS A 27 -19.70 -12.40 -6.00
N SER A 28 -20.68 -12.35 -6.91
CA SER A 28 -20.41 -12.15 -8.34
C SER A 28 -19.57 -10.87 -8.58
N GLY A 29 -18.50 -11.00 -9.36
CA GLY A 29 -17.54 -9.92 -9.61
C GLY A 29 -16.47 -9.73 -8.54
N GLU A 30 -16.49 -10.51 -7.46
CA GLU A 30 -15.51 -10.48 -6.38
C GLU A 30 -14.61 -11.72 -6.38
N VAL A 31 -13.46 -11.60 -5.74
CA VAL A 31 -12.54 -12.69 -5.45
C VAL A 31 -12.24 -12.76 -3.96
N LEU A 32 -12.05 -13.97 -3.46
CA LEU A 32 -11.52 -14.20 -2.13
C LEU A 32 -10.00 -14.34 -2.22
N VAL A 33 -9.30 -13.45 -1.54
CA VAL A 33 -7.84 -13.43 -1.51
C VAL A 33 -7.36 -13.89 -0.13
N ARG A 34 -6.54 -14.94 -0.11
CA ARG A 34 -5.76 -15.29 1.07
C ARG A 34 -4.56 -14.35 1.15
N MET A 35 -4.54 -13.52 2.17
CA MET A 35 -3.49 -12.50 2.34
C MET A 35 -2.17 -13.14 2.73
N LEU A 36 -1.08 -12.68 2.14
CA LEU A 36 0.29 -13.07 2.47
C LEU A 36 1.00 -12.01 3.29
N ALA A 37 0.78 -10.75 2.94
CA ALA A 37 1.30 -9.61 3.66
C ALA A 37 0.52 -8.34 3.33
N THR A 38 0.48 -7.42 4.29
CA THR A 38 -0.08 -6.08 4.14
C THR A 38 0.83 -5.09 4.86
N PRO A 39 1.13 -3.91 4.31
CA PRO A 39 1.90 -2.89 5.00
C PRO A 39 1.02 -2.14 6.01
N ILE A 40 1.69 -1.37 6.85
CA ILE A 40 1.07 -0.35 7.69
C ILE A 40 1.43 1.02 7.09
N ASN A 41 0.48 1.66 6.44
CA ASN A 41 0.67 2.99 5.88
C ASN A 41 0.14 4.08 6.84
N PRO A 42 0.65 5.32 6.76
CA PRO A 42 0.07 6.45 7.51
C PRO A 42 -1.44 6.61 7.28
N SER A 43 -1.95 6.31 6.07
CA SER A 43 -3.38 6.31 5.75
C SER A 43 -4.19 5.32 6.60
N ASP A 44 -3.66 4.13 6.85
CA ASP A 44 -4.32 3.14 7.71
C ASP A 44 -4.46 3.67 9.15
N LEU A 45 -3.40 4.32 9.68
CA LEU A 45 -3.42 4.91 11.00
C LEU A 45 -4.37 6.11 11.09
N MET A 46 -4.45 6.93 10.03
CA MET A 46 -5.41 8.03 9.95
C MET A 46 -6.85 7.51 9.86
N TYR A 47 -7.08 6.41 9.14
CA TYR A 47 -8.38 5.75 9.05
C TYR A 47 -8.85 5.25 10.43
N ILE A 48 -7.99 4.57 11.17
CA ILE A 48 -8.28 4.09 12.53
C ILE A 48 -8.59 5.26 13.46
N ARG A 49 -7.88 6.40 13.32
CA ARG A 49 -8.13 7.63 14.10
C ARG A 49 -9.38 8.41 13.67
N GLY A 50 -10.08 7.98 12.62
CA GLY A 50 -11.23 8.72 12.07
C GLY A 50 -10.85 10.04 11.38
N ARG A 51 -9.61 10.17 10.93
CA ARG A 51 -9.06 11.39 10.30
C ARG A 51 -8.71 11.19 8.81
N TYR A 52 -9.21 10.10 8.21
CA TYR A 52 -9.01 9.82 6.79
C TYR A 52 -10.23 10.25 5.98
N THR A 53 -10.05 10.50 4.67
CA THR A 53 -11.12 10.96 3.77
C THR A 53 -12.26 9.95 3.62
N VAL A 54 -11.99 8.66 3.79
CA VAL A 54 -13.00 7.61 3.84
C VAL A 54 -13.37 7.39 5.31
N PRO A 55 -14.61 7.64 5.73
CA PRO A 55 -15.02 7.41 7.10
C PRO A 55 -15.08 5.91 7.42
N ALA A 56 -14.62 5.54 8.61
CA ALA A 56 -14.70 4.17 9.10
C ALA A 56 -16.13 3.80 9.47
N GLN A 57 -16.63 2.71 8.89
CA GLN A 57 -17.91 2.11 9.27
C GLN A 57 -17.63 0.96 10.25
N CYS A 58 -17.58 1.29 11.54
CA CYS A 58 -17.27 0.32 12.59
C CYS A 58 -18.42 -0.65 12.89
N PRO A 59 -18.13 -1.93 13.23
CA PRO A 59 -16.80 -2.52 13.34
C PRO A 59 -16.13 -2.72 11.97
N THR A 60 -14.82 -2.47 11.87
CA THR A 60 -14.13 -2.60 10.58
C THR A 60 -12.67 -3.06 10.73
N THR A 61 -12.17 -3.71 9.70
CA THR A 61 -10.77 -4.12 9.54
C THR A 61 -10.02 -3.09 8.68
N PRO A 62 -8.88 -2.55 9.12
CA PRO A 62 -8.09 -1.63 8.31
C PRO A 62 -7.28 -2.36 7.21
N GLY A 63 -6.44 -1.60 6.49
CA GLY A 63 -5.54 -2.09 5.45
C GLY A 63 -6.07 -1.85 4.04
N PHE A 64 -5.45 -0.91 3.31
CA PHE A 64 -5.89 -0.49 1.97
C PHE A 64 -5.13 -1.19 0.85
N GLU A 65 -3.94 -1.73 1.10
CA GLU A 65 -3.16 -2.48 0.11
C GLU A 65 -2.57 -3.75 0.72
N GLY A 66 -2.08 -4.64 -0.13
CA GLY A 66 -1.40 -5.86 0.29
C GLY A 66 -1.15 -6.80 -0.88
N VAL A 67 -0.66 -7.99 -0.58
CA VAL A 67 -0.44 -9.07 -1.54
C VAL A 67 -1.07 -10.36 -1.02
N GLY A 68 -1.65 -11.14 -1.91
CA GLY A 68 -2.24 -12.41 -1.57
C GLY A 68 -2.36 -13.35 -2.76
N ILE A 69 -3.02 -14.47 -2.54
CA ILE A 69 -3.35 -15.46 -3.57
C ILE A 69 -4.87 -15.55 -3.68
N VAL A 70 -5.39 -15.42 -4.89
CA VAL A 70 -6.82 -15.62 -5.14
C VAL A 70 -7.16 -17.10 -4.93
N GLU A 71 -7.94 -17.41 -3.90
CA GLU A 71 -8.37 -18.79 -3.60
C GLU A 71 -9.74 -19.16 -4.18
N ALA A 72 -10.64 -18.17 -4.29
CA ALA A 72 -11.96 -18.40 -4.84
C ALA A 72 -12.45 -17.18 -5.62
N SER A 73 -13.39 -17.43 -6.53
CA SER A 73 -14.08 -16.37 -7.30
C SER A 73 -15.58 -16.56 -7.15
N GLY A 74 -16.28 -15.48 -6.89
CA GLY A 74 -17.75 -15.45 -6.92
C GLY A 74 -18.36 -15.42 -8.33
N GLY A 75 -17.51 -15.45 -9.37
CA GLY A 75 -17.92 -15.45 -10.78
C GLY A 75 -17.33 -14.29 -11.57
N GLY A 76 -17.64 -14.27 -12.89
CA GLY A 76 -17.09 -13.30 -13.83
C GLY A 76 -15.75 -13.73 -14.43
N LEU A 77 -15.44 -13.22 -15.63
CA LEU A 77 -14.25 -13.62 -16.41
C LEU A 77 -12.95 -13.34 -15.66
N ARG A 78 -12.80 -12.13 -15.11
CA ARG A 78 -11.59 -11.72 -14.37
C ARG A 78 -11.36 -12.56 -13.11
N GLY A 79 -12.43 -12.80 -12.34
CA GLY A 79 -12.31 -13.60 -11.13
C GLY A 79 -11.82 -15.02 -11.42
N ARG A 80 -12.34 -15.66 -12.47
CA ARG A 80 -11.89 -17.00 -12.92
C ARG A 80 -10.44 -16.96 -13.41
N LEU A 81 -10.05 -15.95 -14.19
CA LEU A 81 -8.69 -15.80 -14.73
C LEU A 81 -7.64 -15.63 -13.62
N PHE A 82 -8.03 -15.02 -12.50
CA PHE A 82 -7.10 -14.71 -11.41
C PHE A 82 -7.03 -15.79 -10.33
N THR A 83 -7.91 -16.81 -10.37
CA THR A 83 -7.87 -17.95 -9.43
C THR A 83 -6.49 -18.59 -9.41
N ASN A 84 -5.97 -18.89 -8.21
CA ASN A 84 -4.62 -19.40 -7.95
C ASN A 84 -3.46 -18.47 -8.37
N ARG A 85 -3.75 -17.22 -8.75
CA ARG A 85 -2.72 -16.24 -9.04
C ARG A 85 -2.37 -15.41 -7.81
N ARG A 86 -1.09 -15.04 -7.74
CA ARG A 86 -0.60 -14.04 -6.80
C ARG A 86 -0.98 -12.66 -7.31
N VAL A 87 -1.61 -11.87 -6.46
CA VAL A 87 -2.14 -10.56 -6.80
C VAL A 87 -1.76 -9.53 -5.74
N VAL A 88 -1.52 -8.30 -6.19
CA VAL A 88 -1.59 -7.11 -5.33
C VAL A 88 -3.05 -6.72 -5.23
N VAL A 89 -3.48 -6.33 -4.05
CA VAL A 89 -4.86 -5.92 -3.76
C VAL A 89 -4.90 -4.45 -3.36
N LEU A 90 -5.90 -3.76 -3.87
CA LEU A 90 -6.26 -2.40 -3.49
C LEU A 90 -7.67 -2.47 -2.91
N ASN A 91 -7.80 -2.26 -1.62
CA ASN A 91 -9.09 -2.30 -0.97
C ASN A 91 -9.47 -0.91 -0.47
N ARG A 92 -10.23 -0.17 -1.26
CA ARG A 92 -10.59 1.23 -0.98
C ARG A 92 -11.40 1.42 0.30
N ARG A 93 -11.99 0.35 0.83
CA ARG A 93 -12.79 0.35 2.05
C ARG A 93 -12.03 -0.18 3.28
N GLY A 94 -10.79 -0.61 3.09
CA GLY A 94 -10.03 -1.37 4.08
C GLY A 94 -10.42 -2.86 4.07
N GLY A 95 -9.85 -3.64 5.00
CA GLY A 95 -10.16 -5.06 5.13
C GLY A 95 -8.98 -6.00 4.92
N ASN A 96 -7.80 -5.49 4.60
CA ASN A 96 -6.66 -6.35 4.27
C ASN A 96 -5.88 -6.85 5.49
N TRP A 97 -6.09 -6.28 6.69
CA TRP A 97 -5.43 -6.76 7.91
C TRP A 97 -6.18 -7.98 8.49
N ALA A 98 -6.29 -9.01 7.67
CA ALA A 98 -6.95 -10.27 7.98
C ALA A 98 -6.32 -11.42 7.19
N ASP A 99 -6.59 -12.67 7.59
CA ASP A 99 -6.14 -13.85 6.82
C ASP A 99 -6.73 -13.89 5.41
N TYR A 100 -7.97 -13.40 5.26
CA TYR A 100 -8.70 -13.36 3.99
C TYR A 100 -9.41 -12.03 3.80
N ALA A 101 -9.44 -11.56 2.56
CA ALA A 101 -10.19 -10.37 2.14
C ALA A 101 -11.03 -10.67 0.89
N VAL A 102 -12.26 -10.17 0.84
CA VAL A 102 -13.09 -10.17 -0.36
C VAL A 102 -12.87 -8.85 -1.08
N ILE A 103 -12.44 -8.93 -2.33
CA ILE A 103 -12.00 -7.79 -3.14
C ILE A 103 -12.75 -7.82 -4.48
N PRO A 104 -13.24 -6.69 -5.00
CA PRO A 104 -13.69 -6.61 -6.38
C PRO A 104 -12.60 -7.08 -7.35
N ALA A 105 -12.91 -7.94 -8.29
CA ALA A 105 -11.93 -8.46 -9.26
C ALA A 105 -11.27 -7.38 -10.13
N THR A 106 -11.81 -6.15 -10.12
CA THR A 106 -11.25 -4.96 -10.76
C THR A 106 -10.17 -4.27 -9.91
N GLU A 107 -10.10 -4.57 -8.62
CA GLU A 107 -9.16 -3.98 -7.66
C GLU A 107 -8.01 -4.92 -7.29
N VAL A 108 -7.84 -6.01 -8.04
CA VAL A 108 -6.68 -6.91 -7.93
C VAL A 108 -5.82 -6.83 -9.20
N ILE A 109 -4.51 -6.86 -9.00
CA ILE A 109 -3.51 -6.76 -10.07
C ILE A 109 -2.61 -8.00 -10.00
N PRO A 110 -2.62 -8.88 -11.01
CA PRO A 110 -1.68 -9.99 -11.08
C PRO A 110 -0.24 -9.50 -11.10
N ILE A 111 0.61 -10.12 -10.28
CA ILE A 111 1.99 -9.68 -10.12
C ILE A 111 2.98 -10.84 -10.32
N SER A 112 4.17 -10.50 -10.83
CA SER A 112 5.23 -11.49 -11.04
C SER A 112 5.67 -12.14 -9.73
N ARG A 113 5.99 -13.44 -9.80
CA ARG A 113 6.58 -14.19 -8.69
C ARG A 113 8.04 -13.80 -8.41
N SER A 114 8.69 -13.05 -9.32
CA SER A 114 10.07 -12.55 -9.12
C SER A 114 10.18 -11.46 -8.05
N LEU A 115 9.07 -10.78 -7.72
CA LEU A 115 9.04 -9.84 -6.61
C LEU A 115 8.92 -10.61 -5.28
N SER A 116 9.62 -10.16 -4.25
CA SER A 116 9.42 -10.69 -2.90
C SER A 116 7.99 -10.40 -2.39
N VAL A 117 7.59 -11.04 -1.30
CA VAL A 117 6.26 -10.78 -0.70
C VAL A 117 6.16 -9.35 -0.22
N GLU A 118 7.23 -8.84 0.40
CA GLU A 118 7.32 -7.48 0.94
C GLU A 118 7.27 -6.42 -0.17
N GLN A 119 7.99 -6.65 -1.27
CA GLN A 119 7.96 -5.77 -2.44
C GLN A 119 6.56 -5.73 -3.07
N ALA A 120 5.92 -6.90 -3.17
CA ALA A 120 4.57 -7.00 -3.71
C ALA A 120 3.50 -6.39 -2.78
N ALA A 121 3.65 -6.53 -1.44
CA ALA A 121 2.73 -5.94 -0.48
C ALA A 121 2.72 -4.40 -0.53
N THR A 122 3.85 -3.78 -0.91
CA THR A 122 4.03 -2.32 -0.99
C THR A 122 4.09 -1.79 -2.43
N PHE A 123 3.56 -2.55 -3.38
CA PHE A 123 3.74 -2.31 -4.81
C PHE A 123 2.98 -1.09 -5.33
N PHE A 124 1.86 -0.72 -4.72
CA PHE A 124 0.96 0.25 -5.34
C PHE A 124 0.99 1.63 -4.69
N VAL A 125 0.67 1.77 -3.40
CA VAL A 125 0.39 3.07 -2.78
C VAL A 125 1.59 4.01 -2.90
N ASN A 126 2.76 3.62 -2.42
CA ASN A 126 3.93 4.49 -2.44
C ASN A 126 4.52 4.69 -3.85
N PRO A 127 4.68 3.66 -4.70
CA PRO A 127 5.15 3.84 -6.08
C PRO A 127 4.24 4.72 -6.92
N ALA A 128 2.90 4.51 -6.85
CA ALA A 128 1.95 5.34 -7.57
C ALA A 128 1.96 6.79 -7.06
N THR A 129 2.07 6.99 -5.74
CA THR A 129 2.19 8.31 -5.14
C THR A 129 3.46 9.02 -5.63
N ALA A 130 4.62 8.35 -5.64
CA ALA A 130 5.87 8.92 -6.14
C ALA A 130 5.73 9.35 -7.60
N TRP A 131 5.14 8.48 -8.43
CA TRP A 131 4.93 8.77 -9.84
C TRP A 131 3.98 9.95 -10.05
N VAL A 132 2.78 9.88 -9.48
CA VAL A 132 1.76 10.92 -9.66
C VAL A 132 2.25 12.28 -9.17
N MET A 133 2.85 12.35 -7.97
CA MET A 133 3.37 13.60 -7.45
C MET A 133 4.43 14.23 -8.36
N THR A 134 5.38 13.42 -8.84
CA THR A 134 6.52 13.97 -9.59
C THR A 134 6.23 14.15 -11.08
N ARG A 135 5.42 13.26 -11.70
CA ARG A 135 5.25 13.22 -13.16
C ARG A 135 3.93 13.82 -13.64
N GLU A 136 2.86 13.70 -12.85
CA GLU A 136 1.53 14.19 -13.26
C GLU A 136 1.21 15.55 -12.62
N VAL A 137 1.50 15.71 -11.33
CA VAL A 137 1.17 16.95 -10.60
C VAL A 137 2.27 17.99 -10.77
N LEU A 138 3.49 17.69 -10.34
CA LEU A 138 4.62 18.63 -10.40
C LEU A 138 5.27 18.69 -11.78
N LYS A 139 5.10 17.64 -12.60
CA LYS A 139 5.69 17.53 -13.95
C LYS A 139 7.16 17.91 -13.98
N VAL A 140 7.92 17.40 -13.01
CA VAL A 140 9.32 17.76 -12.78
C VAL A 140 10.15 17.52 -14.05
N PRO A 141 10.75 18.58 -14.67
CA PRO A 141 11.55 18.41 -15.89
C PRO A 141 12.87 17.67 -15.62
N GLN A 142 13.44 17.09 -16.67
CA GLN A 142 14.80 16.56 -16.62
C GLN A 142 15.79 17.68 -16.26
N GLY A 143 16.75 17.39 -15.38
CA GLY A 143 17.73 18.36 -14.88
C GLY A 143 17.23 19.31 -13.80
N ALA A 144 15.91 19.42 -13.58
CA ALA A 144 15.35 20.27 -12.53
C ALA A 144 15.60 19.70 -11.12
N TRP A 145 15.51 20.55 -10.12
CA TRP A 145 15.64 20.19 -8.70
C TRP A 145 14.26 19.99 -8.06
N LEU A 146 14.08 18.87 -7.39
CA LEU A 146 12.94 18.60 -6.49
C LEU A 146 13.43 18.64 -5.04
N VAL A 147 12.85 19.51 -4.23
CA VAL A 147 13.10 19.56 -2.78
C VAL A 147 12.07 18.67 -2.09
N GLN A 148 12.52 17.81 -1.20
CA GLN A 148 11.62 16.98 -0.39
C GLN A 148 12.03 16.93 1.09
N THR A 149 11.05 17.03 1.97
CA THR A 149 11.19 16.75 3.40
C THR A 149 10.91 15.28 3.67
N ALA A 150 11.29 14.80 4.86
CA ALA A 150 11.13 13.39 5.24
C ALA A 150 11.70 12.39 4.20
N ALA A 151 12.80 12.77 3.54
CA ALA A 151 13.40 12.03 2.43
C ALA A 151 13.83 10.60 2.80
N GLY A 152 14.07 10.32 4.08
CA GLY A 152 14.33 8.97 4.61
C GLY A 152 13.10 8.05 4.68
N SER A 153 11.90 8.52 4.36
CA SER A 153 10.69 7.67 4.28
C SER A 153 10.73 6.75 3.06
N THR A 154 9.86 5.74 3.05
CA THR A 154 9.71 4.84 1.88
C THR A 154 9.40 5.63 0.61
N LEU A 155 8.46 6.58 0.68
CA LEU A 155 8.11 7.45 -0.44
C LEU A 155 9.31 8.31 -0.90
N GLY A 156 10.02 8.95 0.04
CA GLY A 156 11.18 9.79 -0.27
C GLY A 156 12.30 9.01 -0.97
N ARG A 157 12.58 7.79 -0.53
CA ARG A 157 13.54 6.90 -1.18
C ARG A 157 13.10 6.49 -2.59
N MET A 158 11.81 6.26 -2.81
CA MET A 158 11.27 5.98 -4.14
C MET A 158 11.41 7.18 -5.07
N ILE A 159 11.17 8.40 -4.58
CA ILE A 159 11.34 9.64 -5.35
C ILE A 159 12.82 9.82 -5.76
N ILE A 160 13.78 9.54 -4.87
CA ILE A 160 15.22 9.58 -5.21
C ILE A 160 15.54 8.61 -6.36
N ARG A 161 15.08 7.36 -6.27
CA ARG A 161 15.27 6.35 -7.32
C ARG A 161 14.60 6.77 -8.62
N LEU A 162 13.40 7.32 -8.55
CA LEU A 162 12.67 7.82 -9.71
C LEU A 162 13.42 8.99 -10.37
N GLY A 163 13.95 9.93 -9.58
CA GLY A 163 14.78 11.02 -10.09
C GLY A 163 15.99 10.52 -10.87
N LYS A 164 16.66 9.48 -10.35
CA LYS A 164 17.78 8.85 -11.05
C LYS A 164 17.41 8.25 -12.40
N THR A 165 16.22 7.65 -12.51
CA THR A 165 15.75 7.01 -13.76
C THR A 165 15.13 7.99 -14.75
N THR A 166 14.54 9.08 -14.28
CA THR A 166 13.83 10.08 -15.10
C THR A 166 14.62 11.38 -15.29
N GLY A 167 15.79 11.50 -14.63
CA GLY A 167 16.76 12.57 -14.89
C GLY A 167 16.52 13.87 -14.11
N PHE A 168 15.59 13.93 -13.15
CA PHE A 168 15.51 15.09 -12.24
C PHE A 168 16.43 14.87 -11.02
N ARG A 169 16.84 15.98 -10.40
CA ARG A 169 17.71 15.99 -9.23
C ARG A 169 16.89 16.12 -7.95
N THR A 170 17.43 15.59 -6.83
CA THR A 170 16.74 15.66 -5.53
C THR A 170 17.58 16.41 -4.51
N PHE A 171 16.94 17.35 -3.81
CA PHE A 171 17.44 18.00 -2.59
C PHE A 171 16.66 17.45 -1.41
N ASN A 172 17.31 16.75 -0.49
CA ASN A 172 16.70 15.86 0.47
C ASN A 172 16.93 16.33 1.90
N ILE A 173 15.84 16.58 2.65
CA ILE A 173 15.91 17.02 4.03
C ILE A 173 15.61 15.83 4.95
N VAL A 174 16.54 15.52 5.83
CA VAL A 174 16.44 14.47 6.85
C VAL A 174 16.77 15.01 8.23
N ARG A 175 16.46 14.26 9.28
CA ARG A 175 16.69 14.68 10.67
C ARG A 175 17.95 14.07 11.29
N ARG A 176 18.54 13.05 10.68
CA ARG A 176 19.67 12.30 11.25
C ARG A 176 20.73 12.07 10.17
N GLU A 177 22.02 12.20 10.54
CA GLU A 177 23.13 11.97 9.62
C GLU A 177 23.15 10.53 9.09
N SER A 178 22.80 9.55 9.90
CA SER A 178 22.70 8.15 9.43
C SER A 178 21.73 7.97 8.25
N GLN A 179 20.66 8.77 8.21
CA GLN A 179 19.74 8.79 7.07
C GLN A 179 20.37 9.46 5.85
N ALA A 180 21.17 10.51 6.06
CA ALA A 180 21.85 11.22 4.97
C ALA A 180 22.82 10.30 4.23
N GLU A 181 23.65 9.56 4.97
CA GLU A 181 24.57 8.60 4.37
C GLU A 181 23.84 7.52 3.55
N GLU A 182 22.74 6.99 4.08
CA GLU A 182 21.92 6.00 3.36
C GLU A 182 21.35 6.58 2.06
N LEU A 183 20.83 7.81 2.08
CA LEU A 183 20.27 8.46 0.89
C LEU A 183 21.35 8.79 -0.15
N ARG A 184 22.55 9.20 0.28
CA ARG A 184 23.70 9.39 -0.63
C ARG A 184 24.04 8.08 -1.36
N ARG A 185 24.09 6.94 -0.63
CA ARG A 185 24.28 5.61 -1.24
C ARG A 185 23.15 5.23 -2.21
N LEU A 186 21.94 5.66 -1.94
CA LEU A 186 20.77 5.43 -2.81
C LEU A 186 20.85 6.25 -4.12
N GLY A 187 21.69 7.29 -4.16
CA GLY A 187 21.89 8.16 -5.32
C GLY A 187 21.22 9.54 -5.20
N ALA A 188 20.95 9.99 -3.98
CA ALA A 188 20.49 11.36 -3.74
C ALA A 188 21.55 12.37 -4.21
N ASN A 189 21.14 13.44 -4.89
CA ASN A 189 22.06 14.44 -5.41
C ASN A 189 22.56 15.37 -4.30
N HIS A 190 21.68 15.74 -3.36
CA HIS A 190 22.02 16.53 -2.18
C HIS A 190 21.18 16.09 -0.98
N VAL A 191 21.82 16.05 0.22
CA VAL A 191 21.18 15.68 1.49
C VAL A 191 21.72 16.61 2.58
#